data_6e0f781f40f449c66b751b8b460498ef
#
_entry.id   6e0f781f40f449c66b751b8b460498ef
#
_cell.length_a   1.000
_cell.length_b   1.000
_cell.length_c   1.000
_cell.angle_alpha   90.00
_cell.angle_beta   90.00
_cell.angle_gamma   90.00
#
_symmetry.space_group_name_H-M   'P 1'
#
loop_
_entity.id
_entity.type
_entity.pdbx_description
1 polymer ?
#
loop_
_entity_poly.entity_id
_entity_poly.type
_entity_poly.pdbx_seq_one_letter_code
_entity_poly.pdbx_strand_id
1 'polypeptide(L)'
;MRASNYHINTLKEAPSEAEVASHQLMTRAGMIRKLAGGIYTYMPLGLKVIRKVEAIIREEMNAAGAIELLMPVVQPAELWQESGRWEQYGAELLRIKDRHQRDFVLQPTSEEVITDIARNEIHSYRQLPLNFYHIQTKFRDERRPRFGLMRGREFTMKDAYSFDRDEAGAQRSYDTMFAAYMRIFGRLGLEFRAVAADTGSIGGTRSHEFQVIADTGEDLLVYNAESDYAANIELAEAPSLYATRAAAAQAMADVATPGAAKCEDVAKLLGIPLERTIKSIVLATDGEKGKVDVWLLLLRGGHELNEIKAGKLPGLAGFRFATEAEIVEYFGCKPGYLGPVKTAKPVHVIADRTVANMADFVCGANREDFHIQGVNWGRDLPEPELVADLRNVVAGDPSPDGKGTLSIQRGIEVGHVFYLGKKYSEALKATFLDETGKPAVLEMGCYGIGVTRIVGAAIEQNHDARGIIWPRALAPFEVVICPVGWGKSETVRDTAQKLYESLLARGVDVMLDDRDARPGVMFAEWELIGAPLRVTVGERGLNDGVVELQARRETEAAKIPVESALEAVLTKLDTL
;
A
#
# COMPACT_ATOMS: atom_id res chain seq x y z
N MET A 1 -1.85 34.04 6.89
CA MET A 1 -1.75 34.26 5.41
C MET A 1 -3.00 34.97 4.92
N ARG A 2 -2.92 35.80 3.86
CA ARG A 2 -4.08 36.46 3.22
C ARG A 2 -4.36 35.88 1.85
N ALA A 3 -5.63 35.64 1.52
CA ALA A 3 -6.01 35.03 0.25
C ALA A 3 -5.72 35.93 -0.96
N SER A 4 -5.76 37.27 -0.79
CA SER A 4 -5.38 38.22 -1.84
C SER A 4 -3.90 38.11 -2.28
N ASN A 5 -3.05 37.58 -1.40
CA ASN A 5 -1.61 37.40 -1.62
C ASN A 5 -1.21 35.91 -1.79
N TYR A 6 -2.19 35.04 -1.95
CA TYR A 6 -1.95 33.60 -2.08
C TYR A 6 -2.57 33.06 -3.39
N HIS A 7 -1.88 32.17 -4.06
CA HIS A 7 -2.40 31.61 -5.31
C HIS A 7 -3.40 30.50 -5.01
N ILE A 8 -4.68 30.81 -5.13
CA ILE A 8 -5.80 29.86 -5.05
C ILE A 8 -6.52 29.86 -6.39
N ASN A 9 -6.57 28.73 -7.08
CA ASN A 9 -7.24 28.57 -8.34
C ASN A 9 -8.01 27.25 -8.38
N THR A 10 -9.25 27.29 -7.92
CA THR A 10 -10.15 26.13 -7.88
C THR A 10 -10.87 25.94 -9.22
N LEU A 11 -11.25 24.69 -9.50
CA LEU A 11 -11.99 24.29 -10.69
C LEU A 11 -13.37 23.76 -10.31
N LYS A 12 -14.37 24.05 -11.15
CA LYS A 12 -15.73 23.52 -10.95
C LYS A 12 -15.79 22.02 -11.21
N GLU A 13 -15.10 21.55 -12.24
CA GLU A 13 -15.14 20.17 -12.71
C GLU A 13 -13.75 19.54 -12.61
N ALA A 14 -13.72 18.24 -12.37
CA ALA A 14 -12.52 17.45 -12.44
C ALA A 14 -12.20 17.08 -13.89
N PRO A 15 -10.91 16.87 -14.23
CA PRO A 15 -10.53 16.28 -15.51
C PRO A 15 -11.18 14.91 -15.71
N SER A 16 -11.52 14.56 -16.94
CA SER A 16 -12.19 13.28 -17.27
C SER A 16 -11.36 12.04 -16.91
N GLU A 17 -10.04 12.18 -16.87
CA GLU A 17 -9.12 11.11 -16.48
C GLU A 17 -8.98 10.91 -14.98
N ALA A 18 -9.56 11.78 -14.16
CA ALA A 18 -9.51 11.66 -12.71
C ALA A 18 -10.59 10.68 -12.22
N GLU A 19 -10.20 9.45 -11.94
CA GLU A 19 -11.11 8.35 -11.58
C GLU A 19 -11.47 8.32 -10.10
N VAL A 20 -10.50 8.61 -9.21
CA VAL A 20 -10.66 8.52 -7.74
C VAL A 20 -10.84 9.89 -7.10
N ALA A 21 -11.47 9.92 -5.92
CA ALA A 21 -11.82 11.15 -5.21
C ALA A 21 -10.60 12.04 -4.94
N SER A 22 -9.48 11.48 -4.51
CA SER A 22 -8.26 12.26 -4.23
C SER A 22 -7.75 12.99 -5.48
N HIS A 23 -7.70 12.31 -6.63
CA HIS A 23 -7.26 12.91 -7.88
C HIS A 23 -8.21 14.04 -8.32
N GLN A 24 -9.52 13.80 -8.25
CA GLN A 24 -10.55 14.78 -8.59
C GLN A 24 -10.47 16.02 -7.69
N LEU A 25 -10.46 15.81 -6.36
CA LEU A 25 -10.52 16.88 -5.39
C LEU A 25 -9.22 17.68 -5.33
N MET A 26 -8.04 17.05 -5.39
CA MET A 26 -6.77 17.79 -5.42
C MET A 26 -6.63 18.67 -6.65
N THR A 27 -7.08 18.18 -7.82
CA THR A 27 -7.08 18.99 -9.05
C THR A 27 -8.06 20.14 -8.96
N ARG A 28 -9.30 19.89 -8.49
CA ARG A 28 -10.34 20.92 -8.32
C ARG A 28 -9.96 21.95 -7.28
N ALA A 29 -9.39 21.54 -6.15
CA ALA A 29 -8.94 22.43 -5.08
C ALA A 29 -7.68 23.25 -5.43
N GLY A 30 -7.09 23.03 -6.60
CA GLY A 30 -5.90 23.76 -7.03
C GLY A 30 -4.62 23.34 -6.31
N MET A 31 -4.55 22.10 -5.84
CA MET A 31 -3.39 21.57 -5.11
C MET A 31 -2.34 20.95 -6.03
N ILE A 32 -2.78 20.36 -7.15
CA ILE A 32 -1.90 19.77 -8.16
C ILE A 32 -2.30 20.20 -9.56
N ARG A 33 -1.33 20.19 -10.49
CA ARG A 33 -1.54 20.32 -11.93
C ARG A 33 -0.74 19.25 -12.65
N LYS A 34 -1.39 18.52 -13.54
CA LYS A 34 -0.75 17.50 -14.36
C LYS A 34 0.18 18.14 -15.38
N LEU A 35 1.42 17.69 -15.42
CA LEU A 35 2.40 18.05 -16.44
C LEU A 35 2.47 16.96 -17.52
N ALA A 36 2.54 15.71 -17.09
CA ALA A 36 2.53 14.53 -17.95
C ALA A 36 1.88 13.35 -17.21
N GLY A 37 1.73 12.20 -17.85
CA GLY A 37 1.21 10.98 -17.20
C GLY A 37 2.03 10.62 -15.97
N GLY A 38 1.42 10.66 -14.79
CA GLY A 38 2.06 10.36 -13.50
C GLY A 38 3.08 11.40 -13.02
N ILE A 39 3.13 12.59 -13.62
CA ILE A 39 4.02 13.69 -13.25
C ILE A 39 3.18 14.95 -13.00
N TYR A 40 3.30 15.51 -11.79
CA TYR A 40 2.48 16.62 -11.31
C TYR A 40 3.31 17.76 -10.76
N THR A 41 2.85 19.00 -11.01
CA THR A 41 3.29 20.17 -10.27
C THR A 41 2.47 20.28 -8.99
N TYR A 42 3.13 20.40 -7.85
CA TYR A 42 2.48 20.70 -6.57
C TYR A 42 2.30 22.21 -6.45
N MET A 43 1.04 22.65 -6.45
CA MET A 43 0.69 24.05 -6.29
C MET A 43 0.81 24.46 -4.81
N PRO A 44 0.79 25.77 -4.48
CA PRO A 44 1.08 26.23 -3.12
C PRO A 44 0.28 25.54 -2.01
N LEU A 45 -1.02 25.29 -2.20
CA LEU A 45 -1.85 24.56 -1.25
C LEU A 45 -1.39 23.10 -1.09
N GLY A 46 -1.14 22.40 -2.18
CA GLY A 46 -0.69 21.01 -2.17
C GLY A 46 0.70 20.86 -1.57
N LEU A 47 1.63 21.76 -1.92
CA LEU A 47 2.98 21.76 -1.36
C LEU A 47 2.95 22.02 0.16
N LYS A 48 2.05 22.91 0.63
CA LYS A 48 1.91 23.18 2.07
C LYS A 48 1.48 21.93 2.84
N VAL A 49 0.55 21.14 2.30
CA VAL A 49 0.13 19.85 2.90
C VAL A 49 1.30 18.87 2.93
N ILE A 50 2.03 18.72 1.82
CA ILE A 50 3.23 17.85 1.74
C ILE A 50 4.26 18.24 2.79
N ARG A 51 4.53 19.54 2.99
CA ARG A 51 5.49 20.03 3.99
C ARG A 51 5.05 19.71 5.43
N LYS A 52 3.74 19.70 5.71
CA LYS A 52 3.22 19.25 7.02
C LYS A 52 3.46 17.76 7.25
N VAL A 53 3.23 16.92 6.23
CA VAL A 53 3.56 15.49 6.29
C VAL A 53 5.05 15.29 6.54
N GLU A 54 5.91 15.98 5.77
CA GLU A 54 7.37 15.90 5.94
C GLU A 54 7.83 16.33 7.33
N ALA A 55 7.22 17.37 7.90
CA ALA A 55 7.57 17.85 9.24
C ALA A 55 7.29 16.79 10.32
N ILE A 56 6.11 16.18 10.32
CA ILE A 56 5.76 15.09 11.25
C ILE A 56 6.70 13.91 11.10
N ILE A 57 7.01 13.53 9.86
CA ILE A 57 7.96 12.44 9.58
C ILE A 57 9.35 12.77 10.16
N ARG A 58 9.90 13.98 9.93
CA ARG A 58 11.20 14.40 10.47
C ARG A 58 11.24 14.36 11.99
N GLU A 59 10.20 14.88 12.63
CA GLU A 59 10.12 14.89 14.09
C GLU A 59 10.20 13.47 14.66
N GLU A 60 9.42 12.53 14.12
CA GLU A 60 9.40 11.15 14.61
C GLU A 60 10.66 10.36 14.23
N MET A 61 11.23 10.59 13.04
CA MET A 61 12.49 9.98 12.64
C MET A 61 13.65 10.45 13.52
N ASN A 62 13.74 11.76 13.79
CA ASN A 62 14.74 12.32 14.67
C ASN A 62 14.57 11.82 16.11
N ALA A 63 13.33 11.76 16.62
CA ALA A 63 13.03 11.21 17.94
C ALA A 63 13.40 9.72 18.06
N ALA A 64 13.35 8.97 16.97
CA ALA A 64 13.78 7.58 16.90
C ALA A 64 15.30 7.41 16.74
N GLY A 65 16.08 8.52 16.70
CA GLY A 65 17.53 8.50 16.60
C GLY A 65 18.08 8.36 15.18
N ALA A 66 17.22 8.48 14.14
CA ALA A 66 17.68 8.49 12.76
C ALA A 66 18.30 9.83 12.37
N ILE A 67 19.26 9.80 11.45
CA ILE A 67 20.08 10.94 11.04
C ILE A 67 19.70 11.33 9.61
N GLU A 68 19.28 12.57 9.40
CA GLU A 68 18.93 13.07 8.07
C GLU A 68 20.20 13.35 7.23
N LEU A 69 20.18 12.89 5.98
CA LEU A 69 21.13 13.22 4.94
C LEU A 69 20.38 13.49 3.63
N LEU A 70 21.06 13.84 2.55
CA LEU A 70 20.44 14.02 1.24
C LEU A 70 21.30 13.37 0.16
N MET A 71 20.78 12.29 -0.43
CA MET A 71 21.43 11.58 -1.53
C MET A 71 21.02 12.13 -2.89
N PRO A 72 21.88 12.01 -3.93
CA PRO A 72 21.59 12.47 -5.28
C PRO A 72 20.38 11.75 -5.92
N VAL A 73 19.66 12.44 -6.81
CA VAL A 73 18.59 11.86 -7.63
C VAL A 73 19.15 10.98 -8.75
N VAL A 74 20.29 11.38 -9.32
CA VAL A 74 20.97 10.63 -10.38
C VAL A 74 22.01 9.71 -9.76
N GLN A 75 21.95 8.42 -10.07
CA GLN A 75 22.81 7.39 -9.49
C GLN A 75 23.62 6.70 -10.60
N PRO A 76 24.90 6.36 -10.36
CA PRO A 76 25.74 5.68 -11.34
C PRO A 76 25.29 4.21 -11.51
N ALA A 77 25.36 3.72 -12.75
CA ALA A 77 24.97 2.35 -13.09
C ALA A 77 25.83 1.29 -12.37
N GLU A 78 27.08 1.59 -12.08
CA GLU A 78 28.03 0.67 -11.47
C GLU A 78 27.54 0.12 -10.12
N LEU A 79 26.91 0.96 -9.28
CA LEU A 79 26.35 0.52 -8.01
C LEU A 79 25.18 -0.47 -8.19
N TRP A 80 24.36 -0.24 -9.21
CA TRP A 80 23.25 -1.10 -9.57
C TRP A 80 23.69 -2.43 -10.18
N GLN A 81 24.79 -2.39 -10.94
CA GLN A 81 25.45 -3.59 -11.48
C GLN A 81 26.09 -4.41 -10.35
N GLU A 82 26.75 -3.76 -9.39
CA GLU A 82 27.39 -4.40 -8.24
C GLU A 82 26.35 -5.12 -7.34
N SER A 83 25.17 -4.52 -7.13
CA SER A 83 24.07 -5.15 -6.38
C SER A 83 23.34 -6.26 -7.18
N GLY A 84 23.57 -6.34 -8.49
CA GLY A 84 22.84 -7.23 -9.41
C GLY A 84 21.45 -6.71 -9.80
N ARG A 85 21.00 -5.57 -9.27
CA ARG A 85 19.65 -5.05 -9.54
C ARG A 85 19.53 -4.30 -10.87
N TRP A 86 20.64 -4.00 -11.54
CA TRP A 86 20.60 -3.42 -12.88
C TRP A 86 19.71 -4.23 -13.85
N GLU A 87 19.81 -5.55 -13.83
CA GLU A 87 18.99 -6.43 -14.65
C GLU A 87 17.67 -6.82 -13.94
N GLN A 88 17.72 -7.08 -12.64
CA GLN A 88 16.59 -7.62 -11.87
C GLN A 88 15.45 -6.61 -11.65
N TYR A 89 15.73 -5.30 -11.57
CA TYR A 89 14.72 -4.28 -11.28
C TYR A 89 13.68 -4.13 -12.42
N GLY A 90 14.07 -4.48 -13.63
CA GLY A 90 13.16 -4.47 -14.76
C GLY A 90 12.99 -3.11 -15.43
N ALA A 91 11.86 -2.94 -16.13
CA ALA A 91 11.59 -1.81 -17.01
C ALA A 91 11.25 -0.51 -16.26
N GLU A 92 10.87 -0.59 -15.00
CA GLU A 92 10.56 0.59 -14.18
C GLU A 92 11.81 1.38 -13.76
N LEU A 93 13.00 0.81 -13.92
CA LEU A 93 14.25 1.51 -13.72
C LEU A 93 14.55 2.41 -14.93
N LEU A 94 14.36 3.73 -14.76
CA LEU A 94 14.67 4.67 -15.83
C LEU A 94 16.18 4.85 -15.97
N ARG A 95 16.74 4.23 -17.02
CA ARG A 95 18.17 4.32 -17.39
C ARG A 95 18.39 5.51 -18.30
N ILE A 96 19.43 6.26 -18.02
CA ILE A 96 19.82 7.46 -18.80
C ILE A 96 21.31 7.42 -19.13
N LYS A 97 21.72 8.18 -20.13
CA LYS A 97 23.13 8.37 -20.48
C LYS A 97 23.51 9.83 -20.35
N ASP A 98 24.70 10.08 -19.79
CA ASP A 98 25.25 11.43 -19.81
C ASP A 98 25.86 11.77 -21.19
N ARG A 99 26.39 13.00 -21.34
CA ARG A 99 27.03 13.43 -22.59
C ARG A 99 28.24 12.58 -23.01
N HIS A 100 28.84 11.86 -22.06
CA HIS A 100 29.99 10.97 -22.27
C HIS A 100 29.58 9.51 -22.49
N GLN A 101 28.27 9.26 -22.68
CA GLN A 101 27.68 7.93 -22.88
C GLN A 101 27.84 6.98 -21.69
N ARG A 102 28.05 7.52 -20.48
CA ARG A 102 28.06 6.73 -19.25
C ARG A 102 26.62 6.49 -18.78
N ASP A 103 26.38 5.27 -18.31
CA ASP A 103 25.06 4.88 -17.84
C ASP A 103 24.78 5.36 -16.41
N PHE A 104 23.59 5.88 -16.20
CA PHE A 104 23.04 6.31 -14.92
C PHE A 104 21.58 5.88 -14.81
N VAL A 105 21.00 6.04 -13.63
CA VAL A 105 19.57 5.89 -13.41
C VAL A 105 19.01 7.11 -12.65
N LEU A 106 17.73 7.40 -12.85
CA LEU A 106 16.98 8.22 -11.90
C LEU A 106 16.54 7.30 -10.75
N GLN A 107 16.84 7.70 -9.52
CA GLN A 107 16.62 6.88 -8.34
C GLN A 107 15.16 6.43 -8.17
N PRO A 108 14.87 5.11 -8.22
CA PRO A 108 13.58 4.59 -7.76
C PRO A 108 13.58 4.29 -6.26
N THR A 109 14.78 4.12 -5.69
CA THR A 109 15.11 3.82 -4.30
C THR A 109 16.62 4.05 -4.09
N SER A 110 17.16 3.86 -2.91
CA SER A 110 18.56 4.28 -2.60
C SER A 110 19.39 3.26 -1.83
N GLU A 111 19.02 1.96 -1.85
CA GLU A 111 19.77 0.89 -1.16
C GLU A 111 21.24 0.87 -1.59
N GLU A 112 21.49 0.99 -2.88
CA GLU A 112 22.84 0.95 -3.46
C GLU A 112 23.69 2.13 -2.97
N VAL A 113 23.14 3.34 -3.06
CA VAL A 113 23.88 4.56 -2.68
C VAL A 113 24.16 4.62 -1.19
N ILE A 114 23.18 4.26 -0.36
CA ILE A 114 23.37 4.30 1.11
C ILE A 114 24.34 3.21 1.57
N THR A 115 24.35 2.05 0.89
CA THR A 115 25.30 0.98 1.19
C THR A 115 26.71 1.38 0.77
N ASP A 116 26.87 2.11 -0.34
CA ASP A 116 28.15 2.70 -0.76
C ASP A 116 28.66 3.72 0.27
N ILE A 117 27.78 4.58 0.80
CA ILE A 117 28.12 5.49 1.90
C ILE A 117 28.57 4.68 3.13
N ALA A 118 27.82 3.67 3.52
CA ALA A 118 28.10 2.86 4.69
C ALA A 118 29.47 2.14 4.60
N ARG A 119 29.79 1.53 3.43
CA ARG A 119 31.09 0.87 3.24
C ARG A 119 32.30 1.80 3.32
N ASN A 120 32.09 3.10 3.02
CA ASN A 120 33.15 4.12 3.05
C ASN A 120 33.24 4.86 4.40
N GLU A 121 32.18 4.85 5.22
CA GLU A 121 32.09 5.64 6.45
C GLU A 121 32.05 4.77 7.73
N ILE A 122 31.59 3.51 7.65
CA ILE A 122 31.46 2.64 8.81
C ILE A 122 32.60 1.62 8.83
N HIS A 123 33.53 1.79 9.76
CA HIS A 123 34.75 0.96 9.85
C HIS A 123 34.84 0.15 11.14
N SER A 124 34.06 0.48 12.17
CA SER A 124 34.15 -0.13 13.49
C SER A 124 32.78 -0.40 14.11
N TYR A 125 32.66 -1.50 14.84
CA TYR A 125 31.47 -1.82 15.62
C TYR A 125 31.03 -0.69 16.58
N ARG A 126 31.95 0.21 16.97
CA ARG A 126 31.67 1.34 17.87
C ARG A 126 30.79 2.40 17.23
N GLN A 127 30.71 2.44 15.89
CA GLN A 127 29.89 3.36 15.14
C GLN A 127 28.43 2.87 15.01
N LEU A 128 28.16 1.60 15.37
CA LEU A 128 26.88 0.94 15.21
C LEU A 128 26.07 0.88 16.51
N PRO A 129 24.74 0.95 16.47
CA PRO A 129 23.90 1.03 15.27
C PRO A 129 23.85 2.44 14.66
N LEU A 130 23.58 2.53 13.35
CA LEU A 130 23.31 3.78 12.64
C LEU A 130 22.03 3.64 11.82
N ASN A 131 21.28 4.74 11.72
CA ASN A 131 20.10 4.82 10.84
C ASN A 131 20.14 6.16 10.11
N PHE A 132 20.24 6.12 8.79
CA PHE A 132 20.22 7.31 7.93
C PHE A 132 18.90 7.39 7.20
N TYR A 133 18.36 8.61 7.01
CA TYR A 133 17.17 8.81 6.19
C TYR A 133 17.29 10.08 5.35
N HIS A 134 16.52 10.12 4.26
CA HIS A 134 16.25 11.34 3.54
C HIS A 134 14.79 11.43 3.09
N ILE A 135 14.37 12.63 2.73
CA ILE A 135 13.11 12.89 2.04
C ILE A 135 13.48 13.45 0.67
N GLN A 136 13.25 12.68 -0.39
CA GLN A 136 13.74 13.02 -1.72
C GLN A 136 12.76 12.53 -2.80
N THR A 137 12.83 13.16 -3.96
CA THR A 137 12.15 12.75 -5.18
C THR A 137 12.64 11.38 -5.64
N LYS A 138 11.69 10.51 -5.98
CA LYS A 138 11.90 9.22 -6.63
C LYS A 138 11.27 9.24 -8.00
N PHE A 139 11.82 8.42 -8.90
CA PHE A 139 11.26 8.21 -10.22
C PHE A 139 11.17 6.71 -10.51
N ARG A 140 9.96 6.25 -10.86
CA ARG A 140 9.69 4.89 -11.35
C ARG A 140 8.99 4.99 -12.69
N ASP A 141 9.52 4.37 -13.73
CA ASP A 141 8.95 4.42 -15.07
C ASP A 141 7.72 3.52 -15.19
N GLU A 142 6.73 3.84 -14.35
CA GLU A 142 5.48 3.12 -14.25
C GLU A 142 4.75 3.09 -15.61
N ARG A 143 4.45 1.88 -16.07
CA ARG A 143 3.82 1.66 -17.38
C ARG A 143 2.41 2.26 -17.46
N ARG A 144 1.65 2.22 -16.36
CA ARG A 144 0.26 2.68 -16.29
C ARG A 144 0.05 3.56 -15.06
N PRO A 145 0.58 4.79 -15.06
CA PRO A 145 0.31 5.71 -13.95
C PRO A 145 -1.18 6.04 -13.89
N ARG A 146 -1.76 6.00 -12.70
CA ARG A 146 -3.19 6.20 -12.47
C ARG A 146 -3.46 6.73 -11.07
N PHE A 147 -4.68 7.17 -10.82
CA PHE A 147 -5.14 7.62 -9.50
C PHE A 147 -4.33 8.80 -8.93
N GLY A 148 -3.89 9.73 -9.79
CA GLY A 148 -3.18 10.94 -9.34
C GLY A 148 -1.89 10.63 -8.60
N LEU A 149 -1.79 11.07 -7.34
CA LEU A 149 -0.59 10.86 -6.51
C LEU A 149 -0.46 9.43 -5.94
N MET A 150 -1.46 8.60 -6.12
CA MET A 150 -1.45 7.22 -5.58
C MET A 150 -0.47 6.33 -6.34
N ARG A 151 -0.40 6.48 -7.67
CA ARG A 151 0.47 5.71 -8.55
C ARG A 151 1.06 6.59 -9.65
N GLY A 152 1.91 7.53 -9.24
CA GLY A 152 2.65 8.42 -10.11
C GLY A 152 4.00 7.84 -10.54
N ARG A 153 4.65 8.52 -11.50
CA ARG A 153 6.02 8.20 -11.94
C ARG A 153 7.07 8.97 -11.15
N GLU A 154 6.80 10.23 -10.86
CA GLU A 154 7.63 11.08 -10.00
C GLU A 154 6.87 11.40 -8.71
N PHE A 155 7.50 11.15 -7.56
CA PHE A 155 6.88 11.31 -6.25
C PHE A 155 7.94 11.55 -5.17
N THR A 156 7.51 12.03 -4.01
CA THR A 156 8.40 12.21 -2.85
C THR A 156 8.24 11.04 -1.89
N MET A 157 9.38 10.48 -1.48
CA MET A 157 9.48 9.40 -0.50
C MET A 157 10.43 9.78 0.62
N LYS A 158 10.09 9.43 1.85
CA LYS A 158 11.08 9.27 2.91
C LYS A 158 11.55 7.83 2.87
N ASP A 159 12.82 7.63 2.70
CA ASP A 159 13.45 6.32 2.84
C ASP A 159 14.59 6.40 3.86
N ALA A 160 14.61 5.41 4.73
CA ALA A 160 15.59 5.27 5.79
C ALA A 160 16.25 3.89 5.72
N TYR A 161 17.47 3.81 6.23
CA TYR A 161 18.30 2.61 6.16
C TYR A 161 19.07 2.45 7.46
N SER A 162 18.87 1.32 8.15
CA SER A 162 19.64 1.00 9.34
C SER A 162 20.80 0.09 9.01
N PHE A 163 21.87 0.26 9.80
CA PHE A 163 23.08 -0.56 9.76
C PHE A 163 23.37 -1.03 11.17
N ASP A 164 23.46 -2.34 11.32
CA ASP A 164 23.63 -3.02 12.58
C ASP A 164 24.77 -4.06 12.49
N ARG A 165 25.33 -4.44 13.63
CA ARG A 165 26.42 -5.41 13.69
C ARG A 165 25.99 -6.87 13.64
N ASP A 166 24.72 -7.13 13.96
CA ASP A 166 24.15 -8.48 14.02
C ASP A 166 22.62 -8.45 13.83
N GLU A 167 22.04 -9.63 13.65
CA GLU A 167 20.60 -9.82 13.47
C GLU A 167 19.78 -9.27 14.65
N ALA A 168 20.24 -9.44 15.88
CA ALA A 168 19.57 -8.94 17.08
C ALA A 168 19.54 -7.40 17.10
N GLY A 169 20.62 -6.75 16.65
CA GLY A 169 20.67 -5.30 16.43
C GLY A 169 19.69 -4.84 15.37
N ALA A 170 19.73 -5.48 14.21
CA ALA A 170 18.83 -5.16 13.11
C ALA A 170 17.36 -5.37 13.47
N GLN A 171 17.03 -6.37 14.27
CA GLN A 171 15.67 -6.57 14.79
C GLN A 171 15.25 -5.40 15.69
N ARG A 172 16.11 -4.90 16.58
CA ARG A 172 15.81 -3.72 17.41
C ARG A 172 15.61 -2.46 16.56
N SER A 173 16.44 -2.26 15.54
CA SER A 173 16.28 -1.15 14.58
C SER A 173 14.95 -1.25 13.83
N TYR A 174 14.57 -2.45 13.40
CA TYR A 174 13.27 -2.73 12.76
C TYR A 174 12.10 -2.37 13.69
N ASP A 175 12.12 -2.85 14.93
CA ASP A 175 11.06 -2.60 15.92
C ASP A 175 10.96 -1.11 16.28
N THR A 176 12.09 -0.40 16.34
CA THR A 176 12.15 1.04 16.56
C THR A 176 11.49 1.80 15.41
N MET A 177 11.77 1.42 14.17
CA MET A 177 11.15 2.04 12.99
C MET A 177 9.67 1.69 12.86
N PHE A 178 9.28 0.46 13.14
CA PHE A 178 7.88 0.06 13.21
C PHE A 178 7.09 0.94 14.20
N ALA A 179 7.61 1.12 15.41
CA ALA A 179 6.99 1.98 16.42
C ALA A 179 6.94 3.46 16.00
N ALA A 180 7.99 3.97 15.32
CA ALA A 180 7.99 5.33 14.78
C ALA A 180 6.90 5.51 13.71
N TYR A 181 6.70 4.54 12.82
CA TYR A 181 5.66 4.56 11.80
C TYR A 181 4.25 4.55 12.41
N MET A 182 4.03 3.73 13.45
CA MET A 182 2.76 3.76 14.20
C MET A 182 2.44 5.17 14.71
N ARG A 183 3.44 5.88 15.25
CA ARG A 183 3.26 7.27 15.72
C ARG A 183 3.07 8.25 14.56
N ILE A 184 3.83 8.13 13.47
CA ILE A 184 3.70 9.00 12.29
C ILE A 184 2.26 8.95 11.76
N PHE A 185 1.74 7.77 11.45
CA PHE A 185 0.40 7.64 10.87
C PHE A 185 -0.71 8.00 11.86
N GLY A 186 -0.52 7.71 13.16
CA GLY A 186 -1.43 8.16 14.22
C GLY A 186 -1.48 9.68 14.32
N ARG A 187 -0.33 10.37 14.31
CA ARG A 187 -0.23 11.84 14.33
C ARG A 187 -0.81 12.51 13.08
N LEU A 188 -0.77 11.83 11.94
CA LEU A 188 -1.40 12.30 10.70
C LEU A 188 -2.94 12.18 10.74
N GLY A 189 -3.50 11.53 11.76
CA GLY A 189 -4.95 11.36 11.93
C GLY A 189 -5.56 10.37 10.94
N LEU A 190 -4.80 9.36 10.51
CA LEU A 190 -5.22 8.35 9.55
C LEU A 190 -5.68 7.07 10.25
N GLU A 191 -6.75 6.47 9.76
CA GLU A 191 -7.11 5.10 10.10
C GLU A 191 -6.28 4.15 9.24
N PHE A 192 -5.45 3.32 9.87
CA PHE A 192 -4.51 2.45 9.19
C PHE A 192 -4.32 1.11 9.89
N ARG A 193 -3.77 0.14 9.16
CA ARG A 193 -3.30 -1.14 9.71
C ARG A 193 -1.87 -1.40 9.31
N ALA A 194 -1.09 -1.91 10.25
CA ALA A 194 0.19 -2.54 9.94
C ALA A 194 -0.07 -4.02 9.64
N VAL A 195 0.33 -4.48 8.46
CA VAL A 195 0.07 -5.84 7.98
C VAL A 195 1.38 -6.52 7.57
N ALA A 196 1.53 -7.80 7.86
CA ALA A 196 2.64 -8.58 7.34
C ALA A 196 2.55 -8.68 5.81
N ALA A 197 3.68 -8.52 5.13
CA ALA A 197 3.73 -8.42 3.68
C ALA A 197 4.91 -9.19 3.08
N ASP A 198 4.83 -9.45 1.78
CA ASP A 198 5.94 -10.00 1.01
C ASP A 198 7.04 -8.95 0.79
N THR A 199 8.29 -9.40 0.73
CA THR A 199 9.44 -8.48 0.57
C THR A 199 9.70 -8.06 -0.88
N GLY A 200 9.07 -8.71 -1.85
CA GLY A 200 9.15 -8.38 -3.27
C GLY A 200 10.58 -8.27 -3.82
N SER A 201 10.77 -7.36 -4.77
CA SER A 201 12.07 -7.10 -5.42
C SER A 201 13.13 -6.48 -4.50
N ILE A 202 12.72 -5.82 -3.41
CA ILE A 202 13.64 -5.27 -2.41
C ILE A 202 14.37 -6.41 -1.71
N GLY A 203 13.64 -7.50 -1.39
CA GLY A 203 14.17 -8.70 -0.76
C GLY A 203 14.28 -8.55 0.75
N GLY A 204 14.97 -9.49 1.37
CA GLY A 204 15.00 -9.67 2.82
C GLY A 204 14.08 -10.82 3.25
N THR A 205 13.88 -10.97 4.55
CA THR A 205 13.14 -12.12 5.11
C THR A 205 11.88 -11.74 5.87
N ARG A 206 11.66 -10.47 6.16
CA ARG A 206 10.52 -9.97 6.91
C ARG A 206 10.16 -8.56 6.48
N SER A 207 8.87 -8.29 6.32
CA SER A 207 8.38 -6.91 6.11
C SER A 207 6.98 -6.70 6.68
N HIS A 208 6.64 -5.42 6.95
CA HIS A 208 5.30 -4.97 7.25
C HIS A 208 4.97 -3.72 6.43
N GLU A 209 3.78 -3.73 5.87
CA GLU A 209 3.18 -2.58 5.21
C GLU A 209 2.27 -1.82 6.18
N PHE A 210 2.24 -0.51 6.03
CA PHE A 210 1.29 0.37 6.70
C PHE A 210 0.27 0.82 5.66
N GLN A 211 -0.97 0.40 5.85
CA GLN A 211 -2.05 0.50 4.88
C GLN A 211 -3.14 1.42 5.43
N VAL A 212 -3.40 2.54 4.75
CA VAL A 212 -4.55 3.41 5.06
C VAL A 212 -5.82 2.75 4.54
N ILE A 213 -6.82 2.66 5.39
CA ILE A 213 -8.09 2.00 5.05
C ILE A 213 -8.89 2.89 4.11
N ALA A 214 -9.17 2.41 2.91
CA ALA A 214 -9.98 3.11 1.91
C ALA A 214 -10.54 2.13 0.87
N ASP A 215 -11.79 2.30 0.47
CA ASP A 215 -12.47 1.43 -0.50
C ASP A 215 -11.83 1.46 -1.89
N THR A 216 -11.15 2.55 -2.22
CA THR A 216 -10.39 2.75 -3.47
C THR A 216 -8.99 2.14 -3.42
N GLY A 217 -8.58 1.53 -2.30
CA GLY A 217 -7.29 0.88 -2.16
C GLY A 217 -7.10 -0.28 -3.15
N GLU A 218 -5.86 -0.44 -3.64
CA GLU A 218 -5.52 -1.53 -4.57
C GLU A 218 -5.27 -2.85 -3.83
N ASP A 219 -4.77 -2.79 -2.58
CA ASP A 219 -4.42 -3.96 -1.79
C ASP A 219 -5.61 -4.53 -1.02
N LEU A 220 -5.62 -5.84 -0.88
CA LEU A 220 -6.57 -6.55 -0.03
C LEU A 220 -5.88 -6.94 1.28
N LEU A 221 -6.43 -6.44 2.37
CA LEU A 221 -5.93 -6.66 3.73
C LEU A 221 -6.80 -7.68 4.43
N VAL A 222 -6.16 -8.73 4.92
CA VAL A 222 -6.79 -9.78 5.71
C VAL A 222 -6.51 -9.49 7.18
N TYR A 223 -7.53 -9.47 8.00
CA TYR A 223 -7.39 -9.22 9.43
C TYR A 223 -8.41 -10.00 10.26
N ASN A 224 -8.09 -10.16 11.52
CA ASN A 224 -8.99 -10.70 12.52
C ASN A 224 -9.44 -9.58 13.47
N ALA A 225 -10.74 -9.43 13.68
CA ALA A 225 -11.29 -8.41 14.59
C ALA A 225 -11.09 -8.75 16.09
N GLU A 226 -10.79 -10.01 16.41
CA GLU A 226 -10.65 -10.52 17.78
C GLU A 226 -9.19 -10.71 18.21
N SER A 227 -8.23 -10.40 17.32
CA SER A 227 -6.79 -10.53 17.58
C SER A 227 -5.97 -9.53 16.78
N ASP A 228 -4.64 -9.53 16.97
CA ASP A 228 -3.71 -8.67 16.23
C ASP A 228 -3.28 -9.26 14.87
N TYR A 229 -3.91 -10.38 14.43
CA TYR A 229 -3.57 -10.97 13.14
C TYR A 229 -3.98 -10.04 12.00
N ALA A 230 -3.01 -9.61 11.20
CA ALA A 230 -3.23 -8.85 9.98
C ALA A 230 -2.11 -9.14 8.95
N ALA A 231 -2.49 -9.36 7.69
CA ALA A 231 -1.57 -9.64 6.61
C ALA A 231 -2.12 -9.10 5.28
N ASN A 232 -1.23 -8.76 4.33
CA ASN A 232 -1.63 -8.63 2.93
C ASN A 232 -2.14 -9.99 2.42
N ILE A 233 -3.15 -10.00 1.55
CA ILE A 233 -3.74 -11.23 1.01
C ILE A 233 -2.70 -12.15 0.38
N GLU A 234 -1.64 -11.58 -0.17
CA GLU A 234 -0.53 -12.30 -0.78
C GLU A 234 0.23 -13.20 0.21
N LEU A 235 0.24 -12.81 1.49
CA LEU A 235 0.94 -13.52 2.56
C LEU A 235 -0.02 -14.19 3.55
N ALA A 236 -1.28 -13.78 3.59
CA ALA A 236 -2.25 -14.27 4.57
C ALA A 236 -2.37 -15.79 4.55
N GLU A 237 -2.14 -16.42 5.70
CA GLU A 237 -2.18 -17.88 5.83
C GLU A 237 -3.61 -18.41 5.75
N ALA A 238 -3.82 -19.45 4.94
CA ALA A 238 -5.10 -20.13 4.77
C ALA A 238 -5.07 -21.52 5.43
N PRO A 239 -5.60 -21.68 6.64
CA PRO A 239 -5.74 -22.98 7.29
C PRO A 239 -6.63 -23.92 6.49
N SER A 240 -6.52 -25.23 6.74
CA SER A 240 -7.49 -26.20 6.22
C SER A 240 -8.88 -25.92 6.77
N LEU A 241 -9.91 -25.96 5.90
CA LEU A 241 -11.31 -25.83 6.31
C LEU A 241 -11.86 -27.11 6.93
N TYR A 242 -11.14 -28.23 6.80
CA TYR A 242 -11.50 -29.53 7.38
C TYR A 242 -10.40 -29.96 8.38
N ALA A 243 -10.81 -30.26 9.59
CA ALA A 243 -9.89 -30.71 10.63
C ALA A 243 -9.32 -32.12 10.32
N THR A 244 -10.14 -32.99 9.75
CA THR A 244 -9.78 -34.35 9.37
C THR A 244 -10.50 -34.76 8.09
N ARG A 245 -9.91 -35.69 7.35
CA ARG A 245 -10.52 -36.29 6.17
C ARG A 245 -11.66 -37.24 6.59
N ALA A 246 -12.85 -37.05 6.02
CA ALA A 246 -13.95 -37.97 6.22
C ALA A 246 -13.68 -39.34 5.54
N ALA A 247 -14.35 -40.39 6.01
CA ALA A 247 -14.30 -41.71 5.35
C ALA A 247 -14.94 -41.64 3.97
N ALA A 248 -14.36 -42.36 3.00
CA ALA A 248 -14.92 -42.49 1.66
C ALA A 248 -16.33 -43.14 1.71
N ALA A 249 -17.33 -42.45 1.21
CA ALA A 249 -18.73 -42.91 1.22
C ALA A 249 -19.25 -43.22 -0.20
N GLN A 250 -18.59 -42.70 -1.25
CA GLN A 250 -19.02 -42.87 -2.64
C GLN A 250 -18.02 -43.68 -3.45
N ALA A 251 -18.51 -44.48 -4.38
CA ALA A 251 -17.65 -45.13 -5.36
C ALA A 251 -17.19 -44.09 -6.42
N MET A 252 -15.97 -44.25 -6.88
CA MET A 252 -15.45 -43.44 -7.99
C MET A 252 -16.20 -43.78 -9.29
N ALA A 253 -16.68 -42.77 -10.00
CA ALA A 253 -17.39 -42.94 -11.26
C ALA A 253 -17.17 -41.76 -12.22
N ASP A 254 -17.02 -42.08 -13.50
CA ASP A 254 -17.02 -41.08 -14.57
C ASP A 254 -18.45 -40.53 -14.75
N VAL A 255 -18.55 -39.21 -14.91
CA VAL A 255 -19.81 -38.52 -15.17
C VAL A 255 -19.69 -37.61 -16.36
N ALA A 256 -20.67 -37.62 -17.26
CA ALA A 256 -20.71 -36.73 -18.39
C ALA A 256 -21.06 -35.30 -17.94
N THR A 257 -20.24 -34.36 -18.36
CA THR A 257 -20.38 -32.92 -18.02
C THR A 257 -20.18 -32.07 -19.28
N PRO A 258 -21.02 -32.20 -20.29
CA PRO A 258 -20.83 -31.57 -21.59
C PRO A 258 -20.81 -30.03 -21.43
N GLY A 259 -19.74 -29.40 -21.94
CA GLY A 259 -19.54 -27.96 -21.92
C GLY A 259 -19.24 -27.35 -20.55
N ALA A 260 -19.16 -28.15 -19.49
CA ALA A 260 -18.89 -27.67 -18.13
C ALA A 260 -17.39 -27.77 -17.82
N ALA A 261 -16.65 -26.69 -18.07
CA ALA A 261 -15.21 -26.61 -17.83
C ALA A 261 -14.85 -25.91 -16.49
N LYS A 262 -15.77 -25.16 -15.93
CA LYS A 262 -15.57 -24.44 -14.64
C LYS A 262 -16.20 -25.21 -13.50
N CYS A 263 -15.59 -25.13 -12.30
CA CYS A 263 -16.12 -25.81 -11.12
C CYS A 263 -17.58 -25.44 -10.81
N GLU A 264 -17.97 -24.20 -11.02
CA GLU A 264 -19.35 -23.70 -10.83
C GLU A 264 -20.33 -24.38 -11.77
N ASP A 265 -19.97 -24.55 -13.05
CA ASP A 265 -20.80 -25.18 -14.07
C ASP A 265 -20.95 -26.70 -13.79
N VAL A 266 -19.82 -27.33 -13.38
CA VAL A 266 -19.81 -28.74 -12.97
C VAL A 266 -20.69 -28.96 -11.74
N ALA A 267 -20.54 -28.14 -10.71
CA ALA A 267 -21.36 -28.24 -9.48
C ALA A 267 -22.84 -28.07 -9.79
N LYS A 268 -23.19 -27.08 -10.62
CA LYS A 268 -24.58 -26.86 -11.06
C LYS A 268 -25.15 -28.03 -11.86
N LEU A 269 -24.37 -28.55 -12.82
CA LEU A 269 -24.81 -29.66 -13.66
C LEU A 269 -25.05 -30.95 -12.87
N LEU A 270 -24.17 -31.23 -11.90
CA LEU A 270 -24.24 -32.43 -11.07
C LEU A 270 -25.17 -32.26 -9.83
N GLY A 271 -25.67 -31.06 -9.56
CA GLY A 271 -26.50 -30.75 -8.40
C GLY A 271 -25.79 -30.94 -7.06
N ILE A 272 -24.49 -30.61 -7.01
CA ILE A 272 -23.64 -30.74 -5.82
C ILE A 272 -23.14 -29.36 -5.33
N PRO A 273 -22.74 -29.22 -4.05
CA PRO A 273 -22.07 -28.03 -3.58
C PRO A 273 -20.76 -27.79 -4.32
N LEU A 274 -20.44 -26.51 -4.60
CA LEU A 274 -19.20 -26.11 -5.27
C LEU A 274 -17.96 -26.60 -4.49
N GLU A 275 -18.06 -26.65 -3.17
CA GLU A 275 -17.03 -27.10 -2.24
C GLU A 275 -16.62 -28.56 -2.42
N ARG A 276 -17.41 -29.35 -3.15
CA ARG A 276 -17.09 -30.75 -3.47
C ARG A 276 -16.25 -30.88 -4.74
N THR A 277 -16.09 -29.82 -5.51
CA THR A 277 -15.24 -29.81 -6.71
C THR A 277 -13.83 -29.40 -6.39
N ILE A 278 -12.87 -29.86 -7.16
CA ILE A 278 -11.50 -29.35 -7.16
C ILE A 278 -11.12 -28.70 -8.50
N LYS A 279 -10.42 -27.56 -8.37
CA LYS A 279 -9.83 -26.80 -9.47
C LYS A 279 -8.41 -27.31 -9.69
N SER A 280 -8.09 -27.69 -10.92
CA SER A 280 -6.78 -28.14 -11.35
C SER A 280 -6.03 -27.03 -12.07
N ILE A 281 -4.91 -26.62 -11.54
CA ILE A 281 -4.04 -25.60 -12.14
C ILE A 281 -2.70 -26.23 -12.51
N VAL A 282 -2.26 -26.03 -13.74
CA VAL A 282 -1.04 -26.64 -14.26
C VAL A 282 0.03 -25.59 -14.43
N LEU A 283 1.12 -25.76 -13.69
CA LEU A 283 2.31 -24.92 -13.76
C LEU A 283 3.46 -25.72 -14.40
N ALA A 284 4.42 -24.99 -14.96
CA ALA A 284 5.63 -25.57 -15.54
C ALA A 284 6.87 -24.83 -15.05
N THR A 285 7.95 -25.55 -14.84
CA THR A 285 9.27 -25.00 -14.59
C THR A 285 10.25 -25.50 -15.64
N ASP A 286 11.01 -24.56 -16.21
CA ASP A 286 11.97 -24.87 -17.28
C ASP A 286 13.32 -25.26 -16.65
N GLY A 287 13.70 -26.51 -16.81
CA GLY A 287 14.94 -27.07 -16.33
C GLY A 287 16.08 -27.01 -17.37
N GLU A 288 17.24 -27.53 -16.97
CA GLU A 288 18.40 -27.60 -17.87
C GLU A 288 18.11 -28.45 -19.13
N LYS A 289 18.69 -28.06 -20.26
CA LYS A 289 18.60 -28.75 -21.56
C LYS A 289 17.19 -28.87 -22.14
N GLY A 290 16.29 -27.93 -21.78
CA GLY A 290 14.92 -27.90 -22.30
C GLY A 290 13.99 -28.96 -21.69
N LYS A 291 14.37 -29.53 -20.54
CA LYS A 291 13.47 -30.36 -19.75
C LYS A 291 12.43 -29.47 -19.09
N VAL A 292 11.16 -29.83 -19.16
CA VAL A 292 10.05 -29.17 -18.50
C VAL A 292 9.53 -30.10 -17.40
N ASP A 293 9.49 -29.60 -16.16
CA ASP A 293 8.81 -30.29 -15.07
C ASP A 293 7.40 -29.70 -14.93
N VAL A 294 6.38 -30.56 -14.90
CA VAL A 294 4.96 -30.18 -14.87
C VAL A 294 4.37 -30.45 -13.51
N TRP A 295 3.70 -29.45 -12.96
CA TRP A 295 3.13 -29.41 -11.63
C TRP A 295 1.62 -29.25 -11.70
N LEU A 296 0.88 -30.12 -11.05
CA LEU A 296 -0.58 -30.06 -10.90
C LEU A 296 -0.90 -29.57 -9.49
N LEU A 297 -1.37 -28.35 -9.38
CA LEU A 297 -1.83 -27.75 -8.14
C LEU A 297 -3.35 -27.90 -8.01
N LEU A 298 -3.79 -28.44 -6.89
CA LEU A 298 -5.20 -28.73 -6.63
C LEU A 298 -5.75 -27.81 -5.54
N LEU A 299 -6.79 -27.05 -5.90
CA LEU A 299 -7.53 -26.17 -5.00
C LEU A 299 -8.99 -26.62 -4.91
N ARG A 300 -9.67 -26.33 -3.82
CA ARG A 300 -11.11 -26.52 -3.73
C ARG A 300 -11.84 -25.59 -4.71
N GLY A 301 -12.91 -26.04 -5.31
CA GLY A 301 -13.77 -25.18 -6.13
C GLY A 301 -14.20 -23.92 -5.36
N GLY A 302 -14.20 -22.80 -6.03
CA GLY A 302 -14.44 -21.47 -5.43
C GLY A 302 -13.21 -20.80 -4.81
N HIS A 303 -12.06 -21.48 -4.73
CA HIS A 303 -10.80 -20.87 -4.28
C HIS A 303 -9.91 -20.44 -5.45
N GLU A 304 -9.07 -19.44 -5.22
CA GLU A 304 -8.12 -18.93 -6.20
C GLU A 304 -6.68 -19.18 -5.76
N LEU A 305 -5.82 -19.46 -6.75
CA LEU A 305 -4.38 -19.68 -6.52
C LEU A 305 -3.74 -18.39 -6.02
N ASN A 306 -2.88 -18.53 -5.02
CA ASN A 306 -1.93 -17.50 -4.63
C ASN A 306 -0.57 -17.80 -5.29
N GLU A 307 -0.25 -17.06 -6.35
CA GLU A 307 0.96 -17.28 -7.13
C GLU A 307 2.25 -17.03 -6.33
N ILE A 308 2.21 -16.08 -5.37
CA ILE A 308 3.36 -15.80 -4.49
C ILE A 308 3.65 -16.97 -3.57
N LYS A 309 2.62 -17.56 -2.96
CA LYS A 309 2.78 -18.76 -2.14
C LYS A 309 3.27 -19.95 -2.97
N ALA A 310 2.69 -20.15 -4.16
CA ALA A 310 3.11 -21.22 -5.06
C ALA A 310 4.58 -21.08 -5.48
N GLY A 311 5.02 -19.87 -5.84
CA GLY A 311 6.40 -19.59 -6.25
C GLY A 311 7.46 -19.79 -5.17
N LYS A 312 7.06 -19.84 -3.88
CA LYS A 312 7.95 -20.12 -2.75
C LYS A 312 8.12 -21.61 -2.45
N LEU A 313 7.33 -22.47 -3.10
CA LEU A 313 7.43 -23.91 -2.90
C LEU A 313 8.68 -24.52 -3.56
N PRO A 314 9.22 -25.59 -3.00
CA PRO A 314 10.35 -26.29 -3.60
C PRO A 314 10.05 -26.72 -5.04
N GLY A 315 10.93 -26.39 -5.96
CA GLY A 315 10.81 -26.71 -7.38
C GLY A 315 9.95 -25.75 -8.20
N LEU A 316 9.22 -24.81 -7.59
CA LEU A 316 8.33 -23.86 -8.27
C LEU A 316 8.91 -22.44 -8.39
N ALA A 317 10.13 -22.19 -7.98
CA ALA A 317 10.78 -20.89 -8.16
C ALA A 317 10.87 -20.56 -9.67
N GLY A 318 10.33 -19.39 -10.07
CA GLY A 318 10.32 -18.95 -11.46
C GLY A 318 9.36 -19.74 -12.37
N PHE A 319 8.33 -20.38 -11.81
CA PHE A 319 7.30 -21.08 -12.57
C PHE A 319 6.60 -20.17 -13.60
N ARG A 320 6.01 -20.79 -14.58
CA ARG A 320 5.03 -20.23 -15.51
C ARG A 320 3.80 -21.13 -15.59
N PHE A 321 2.69 -20.59 -16.05
CA PHE A 321 1.55 -21.45 -16.42
C PHE A 321 1.95 -22.34 -17.58
N ALA A 322 1.55 -23.61 -17.54
CA ALA A 322 1.80 -24.54 -18.61
C ALA A 322 1.06 -24.11 -19.88
N THR A 323 1.68 -24.32 -21.04
CA THR A 323 1.06 -24.08 -22.34
C THR A 323 -0.01 -25.14 -22.64
N GLU A 324 -0.95 -24.84 -23.54
CA GLU A 324 -1.97 -25.82 -23.96
C GLU A 324 -1.33 -27.10 -24.53
N ALA A 325 -0.23 -26.96 -25.25
CA ALA A 325 0.50 -28.11 -25.82
C ALA A 325 1.07 -29.03 -24.73
N GLU A 326 1.68 -28.46 -23.70
CA GLU A 326 2.17 -29.19 -22.51
C GLU A 326 1.02 -29.87 -21.76
N ILE A 327 -0.09 -29.15 -21.56
CA ILE A 327 -1.28 -29.71 -20.91
C ILE A 327 -1.81 -30.93 -21.69
N VAL A 328 -1.97 -30.81 -23.02
CA VAL A 328 -2.42 -31.94 -23.86
C VAL A 328 -1.43 -33.10 -23.79
N GLU A 329 -0.13 -32.84 -23.80
CA GLU A 329 0.90 -33.85 -23.70
C GLU A 329 0.87 -34.63 -22.37
N TYR A 330 0.66 -33.95 -21.24
CA TYR A 330 0.73 -34.57 -19.91
C TYR A 330 -0.61 -35.09 -19.41
N PHE A 331 -1.73 -34.54 -19.89
CA PHE A 331 -3.07 -34.93 -19.43
C PHE A 331 -3.93 -35.61 -20.47
N GLY A 332 -3.60 -35.49 -21.78
CA GLY A 332 -4.36 -36.08 -22.88
C GLY A 332 -5.59 -35.29 -23.31
N CYS A 333 -5.86 -34.13 -22.73
CA CYS A 333 -6.98 -33.25 -23.08
C CYS A 333 -6.64 -31.76 -22.90
N LYS A 334 -7.50 -30.89 -23.42
CA LYS A 334 -7.39 -29.44 -23.25
C LYS A 334 -7.75 -29.00 -21.84
N PRO A 335 -7.34 -27.78 -21.44
CA PRO A 335 -7.76 -27.16 -20.17
C PRO A 335 -9.27 -27.18 -19.98
N GLY A 336 -9.73 -27.36 -18.72
CA GLY A 336 -11.13 -27.38 -18.34
C GLY A 336 -11.61 -28.72 -17.79
N TYR A 337 -10.91 -29.83 -18.09
CA TYR A 337 -11.29 -31.18 -17.68
C TYR A 337 -10.15 -31.93 -17.00
N LEU A 338 -9.19 -31.20 -16.44
CA LEU A 338 -7.97 -31.74 -15.85
C LEU A 338 -8.20 -32.29 -14.45
N GLY A 339 -7.54 -33.38 -14.11
CA GLY A 339 -7.55 -33.95 -12.77
C GLY A 339 -6.34 -34.82 -12.47
N PRO A 340 -6.15 -35.20 -11.20
CA PRO A 340 -4.99 -35.99 -10.76
C PRO A 340 -5.11 -37.48 -11.10
N VAL A 341 -6.27 -37.94 -11.54
CA VAL A 341 -6.53 -39.37 -11.81
C VAL A 341 -6.19 -39.71 -13.24
N LYS A 342 -5.30 -40.70 -13.46
CA LYS A 342 -4.94 -41.22 -14.80
C LYS A 342 -4.42 -40.15 -15.75
N THR A 343 -3.42 -39.37 -15.35
CA THR A 343 -2.68 -38.47 -16.23
C THR A 343 -1.95 -39.25 -17.32
N ALA A 344 -1.78 -38.68 -18.51
CA ALA A 344 -1.09 -39.34 -19.66
C ALA A 344 0.42 -39.49 -19.39
N LYS A 345 1.03 -38.59 -18.65
CA LYS A 345 2.41 -38.62 -18.17
C LYS A 345 2.48 -38.31 -16.69
N PRO A 346 3.53 -38.74 -15.98
CA PRO A 346 3.72 -38.36 -14.57
C PRO A 346 3.81 -36.85 -14.39
N VAL A 347 3.12 -36.32 -13.37
CA VAL A 347 3.15 -34.93 -12.97
C VAL A 347 3.37 -34.86 -11.46
N HIS A 348 3.98 -33.77 -10.99
CA HIS A 348 4.07 -33.48 -9.54
C HIS A 348 2.72 -32.98 -9.03
N VAL A 349 2.17 -33.62 -8.01
CA VAL A 349 0.85 -33.26 -7.47
C VAL A 349 1.00 -32.56 -6.14
N ILE A 350 0.57 -31.30 -6.06
CA ILE A 350 0.51 -30.52 -4.83
C ILE A 350 -0.94 -30.21 -4.51
N ALA A 351 -1.39 -30.58 -3.30
CA ALA A 351 -2.73 -30.28 -2.85
C ALA A 351 -2.74 -29.12 -1.84
N ASP A 352 -3.71 -28.22 -1.99
CA ASP A 352 -4.02 -27.27 -0.93
C ASP A 352 -4.39 -28.01 0.35
N ARG A 353 -4.09 -27.41 1.51
CA ARG A 353 -4.39 -27.98 2.85
C ARG A 353 -5.85 -28.45 2.98
N THR A 354 -6.81 -27.72 2.38
CA THR A 354 -8.21 -28.10 2.38
C THR A 354 -8.47 -29.30 1.50
N VAL A 355 -7.89 -29.32 0.29
CA VAL A 355 -8.06 -30.44 -0.66
C VAL A 355 -7.49 -31.74 -0.15
N ALA A 356 -6.35 -31.69 0.54
CA ALA A 356 -5.76 -32.87 1.18
C ALA A 356 -6.68 -33.54 2.20
N ASN A 357 -7.61 -32.78 2.80
CA ASN A 357 -8.60 -33.27 3.76
C ASN A 357 -10.01 -33.49 3.17
N MET A 358 -10.17 -33.36 1.84
CA MET A 358 -11.44 -33.67 1.17
C MET A 358 -11.60 -35.19 0.95
N ALA A 359 -12.87 -35.63 0.97
CA ALA A 359 -13.30 -36.97 0.62
C ALA A 359 -14.42 -36.89 -0.43
N ASP A 360 -14.57 -37.94 -1.25
CA ASP A 360 -15.60 -38.06 -2.29
C ASP A 360 -15.67 -36.81 -3.21
N PHE A 361 -14.55 -36.22 -3.58
CA PHE A 361 -14.49 -35.01 -4.36
C PHE A 361 -14.70 -35.25 -5.86
N VAL A 362 -15.01 -34.20 -6.59
CA VAL A 362 -15.18 -34.21 -8.04
C VAL A 362 -14.00 -33.49 -8.70
N CYS A 363 -13.38 -34.12 -9.69
CA CYS A 363 -12.27 -33.56 -10.47
C CYS A 363 -12.44 -33.86 -11.97
N GLY A 364 -11.66 -33.21 -12.82
CA GLY A 364 -11.62 -33.52 -14.25
C GLY A 364 -11.17 -34.96 -14.52
N ALA A 365 -11.70 -35.56 -15.58
CA ALA A 365 -11.42 -36.94 -15.98
C ALA A 365 -10.24 -37.05 -16.98
N ASN A 366 -9.52 -35.96 -17.26
CA ASN A 366 -8.53 -35.87 -18.33
C ASN A 366 -9.10 -36.28 -19.70
N ARG A 367 -10.37 -36.00 -19.90
CA ARG A 367 -11.14 -36.25 -21.11
C ARG A 367 -12.18 -35.15 -21.27
N GLU A 368 -12.29 -34.59 -22.47
CA GLU A 368 -13.27 -33.54 -22.78
C GLU A 368 -14.70 -33.98 -22.43
N ASP A 369 -15.47 -33.07 -21.84
CA ASP A 369 -16.85 -33.27 -21.41
C ASP A 369 -17.07 -34.32 -20.32
N PHE A 370 -16.04 -34.69 -19.56
CA PHE A 370 -16.16 -35.63 -18.45
C PHE A 370 -15.43 -35.18 -17.18
N HIS A 371 -16.06 -35.49 -16.05
CA HIS A 371 -15.45 -35.42 -14.72
C HIS A 371 -15.53 -36.77 -14.01
N ILE A 372 -14.84 -36.92 -12.90
CA ILE A 372 -14.89 -38.09 -12.02
C ILE A 372 -15.45 -37.62 -10.69
N GLN A 373 -16.48 -38.28 -10.19
CA GLN A 373 -17.05 -38.08 -8.86
C GLN A 373 -16.63 -39.18 -7.89
N GLY A 374 -16.74 -38.92 -6.57
CA GLY A 374 -16.43 -39.89 -5.52
C GLY A 374 -14.94 -40.23 -5.40
N VAL A 375 -14.05 -39.32 -5.80
CA VAL A 375 -12.60 -39.53 -5.76
C VAL A 375 -12.07 -39.36 -4.33
N ASN A 376 -11.20 -40.26 -3.92
CA ASN A 376 -10.62 -40.27 -2.59
C ASN A 376 -9.11 -40.56 -2.61
N TRP A 377 -8.38 -39.82 -1.82
CA TRP A 377 -6.96 -40.04 -1.57
C TRP A 377 -6.72 -41.41 -0.93
N GLY A 378 -5.63 -42.07 -1.29
CA GLY A 378 -5.23 -43.38 -0.76
C GLY A 378 -6.04 -44.56 -1.28
N ARG A 379 -7.23 -44.33 -1.89
CA ARG A 379 -8.05 -45.37 -2.53
C ARG A 379 -7.95 -45.32 -4.06
N ASP A 380 -8.20 -44.16 -4.67
CA ASP A 380 -8.33 -43.98 -6.11
C ASP A 380 -7.09 -43.35 -6.73
N LEU A 381 -6.33 -42.62 -5.93
CA LEU A 381 -5.05 -42.00 -6.27
C LEU A 381 -4.14 -41.98 -5.04
N PRO A 382 -2.81 -41.93 -5.23
CA PRO A 382 -1.87 -41.79 -4.11
C PRO A 382 -2.09 -40.50 -3.35
N GLU A 383 -1.60 -40.43 -2.11
CA GLU A 383 -1.53 -39.14 -1.38
C GLU A 383 -0.77 -38.11 -2.20
N PRO A 384 -1.08 -36.81 -2.07
CA PRO A 384 -0.36 -35.77 -2.80
C PRO A 384 1.12 -35.77 -2.40
N GLU A 385 2.00 -35.45 -3.36
CA GLU A 385 3.44 -35.38 -3.14
C GLU A 385 3.79 -34.32 -2.09
N LEU A 386 3.05 -33.21 -2.10
CA LEU A 386 3.18 -32.12 -1.12
C LEU A 386 1.79 -31.58 -0.78
N VAL A 387 1.59 -31.25 0.51
CA VAL A 387 0.43 -30.49 0.99
C VAL A 387 0.91 -29.11 1.43
N ALA A 388 0.35 -28.06 0.84
CA ALA A 388 0.78 -26.70 1.08
C ALA A 388 -0.39 -25.71 1.17
N ASP A 389 -0.14 -24.53 1.68
CA ASP A 389 -1.04 -23.39 1.56
C ASP A 389 -0.88 -22.77 0.16
N LEU A 390 -1.86 -23.00 -0.71
CA LEU A 390 -1.82 -22.61 -2.11
C LEU A 390 -2.78 -21.48 -2.48
N ARG A 391 -3.72 -21.16 -1.62
CA ARG A 391 -4.85 -20.30 -1.98
C ARG A 391 -4.82 -18.92 -1.33
N ASN A 392 -5.50 -17.98 -1.94
CA ASN A 392 -5.92 -16.78 -1.25
C ASN A 392 -6.93 -17.13 -0.14
N VAL A 393 -6.88 -16.43 0.97
CA VAL A 393 -7.94 -16.48 1.97
C VAL A 393 -9.20 -15.83 1.44
N VAL A 394 -10.34 -16.23 1.97
CA VAL A 394 -11.64 -15.60 1.72
C VAL A 394 -12.24 -15.11 3.05
N ALA A 395 -13.10 -14.09 2.98
CA ALA A 395 -13.79 -13.61 4.18
C ALA A 395 -14.60 -14.76 4.83
N GLY A 396 -14.47 -14.91 6.15
CA GLY A 396 -15.09 -15.99 6.91
C GLY A 396 -14.20 -17.23 7.10
N ASP A 397 -13.03 -17.29 6.47
CA ASP A 397 -12.04 -18.35 6.76
C ASP A 397 -11.63 -18.31 8.24
N PRO A 398 -11.27 -19.46 8.85
CA PRO A 398 -10.75 -19.48 10.21
C PRO A 398 -9.43 -18.71 10.29
N SER A 399 -9.24 -17.98 11.38
CA SER A 399 -7.99 -17.27 11.61
C SER A 399 -6.85 -18.27 11.93
N PRO A 400 -5.62 -18.05 11.38
CA PRO A 400 -4.47 -18.91 11.65
C PRO A 400 -4.07 -18.99 13.13
N ASP A 401 -4.40 -17.95 13.91
CA ASP A 401 -4.13 -17.90 15.35
C ASP A 401 -5.18 -18.64 16.20
N GLY A 402 -6.15 -19.29 15.55
CA GLY A 402 -7.21 -20.07 16.20
C GLY A 402 -8.33 -19.24 16.84
N LYS A 403 -8.38 -17.93 16.60
CA LYS A 403 -9.39 -17.04 17.19
C LYS A 403 -10.34 -16.52 16.10
N GLY A 404 -11.59 -16.92 16.12
CA GLY A 404 -12.63 -16.40 15.22
C GLY A 404 -12.34 -16.57 13.73
N THR A 405 -12.81 -15.64 12.93
CA THR A 405 -12.73 -15.66 11.47
C THR A 405 -12.08 -14.42 10.89
N LEU A 406 -11.60 -14.55 9.65
CA LEU A 406 -10.94 -13.49 8.91
C LEU A 406 -11.94 -12.57 8.21
N SER A 407 -11.62 -11.28 8.22
CA SER A 407 -12.26 -10.23 7.42
C SER A 407 -11.30 -9.69 6.38
N ILE A 408 -11.86 -9.14 5.30
CA ILE A 408 -11.07 -8.53 4.21
C ILE A 408 -11.53 -7.10 3.99
N GLN A 409 -10.58 -6.17 3.85
CA GLN A 409 -10.83 -4.77 3.52
C GLN A 409 -9.78 -4.28 2.52
N ARG A 410 -10.05 -3.14 1.87
CA ARG A 410 -9.10 -2.52 0.97
C ARG A 410 -8.21 -1.52 1.69
N GLY A 411 -6.96 -1.42 1.24
CA GLY A 411 -5.97 -0.48 1.78
C GLY A 411 -5.13 0.16 0.71
N ILE A 412 -4.53 1.28 1.09
CA ILE A 412 -3.56 2.05 0.33
C ILE A 412 -2.23 1.97 1.07
N GLU A 413 -1.23 1.33 0.50
CA GLU A 413 0.12 1.25 1.07
C GLU A 413 0.75 2.65 1.13
N VAL A 414 1.02 3.14 2.32
CA VAL A 414 1.65 4.45 2.55
C VAL A 414 3.04 4.35 3.18
N GLY A 415 3.38 3.22 3.77
CA GLY A 415 4.68 2.95 4.35
C GLY A 415 5.01 1.48 4.36
N HIS A 416 6.30 1.15 4.36
CA HIS A 416 6.79 -0.22 4.37
C HIS A 416 8.11 -0.30 5.14
N VAL A 417 8.23 -1.28 6.01
CA VAL A 417 9.44 -1.57 6.78
C VAL A 417 9.97 -2.95 6.42
N PHE A 418 11.27 -3.06 6.10
CA PHE A 418 11.91 -4.27 5.65
C PHE A 418 13.09 -4.64 6.53
N TYR A 419 13.23 -5.92 6.83
CA TYR A 419 14.47 -6.52 7.30
C TYR A 419 15.22 -7.10 6.09
N LEU A 420 16.31 -6.45 5.70
CA LEU A 420 17.09 -6.79 4.48
C LEU A 420 18.17 -7.84 4.75
N GLY A 421 18.61 -7.99 6.02
CA GLY A 421 19.77 -8.79 6.34
C GLY A 421 21.05 -8.28 5.70
N LYS A 422 21.80 -9.15 5.04
CA LYS A 422 23.09 -8.84 4.42
C LYS A 422 23.04 -8.69 2.90
N LYS A 423 21.87 -8.73 2.29
CA LYS A 423 21.71 -8.77 0.82
C LYS A 423 22.55 -7.72 0.08
N TYR A 424 22.44 -6.47 0.49
CA TYR A 424 23.17 -5.36 -0.16
C TYR A 424 24.60 -5.20 0.38
N SER A 425 24.78 -5.36 1.67
CA SER A 425 26.10 -5.23 2.30
C SER A 425 27.08 -6.32 1.87
N GLU A 426 26.64 -7.54 1.61
CA GLU A 426 27.48 -8.59 1.00
C GLU A 426 27.82 -8.24 -0.46
N ALA A 427 26.84 -7.86 -1.26
CA ALA A 427 27.03 -7.55 -2.67
C ALA A 427 28.01 -6.37 -2.85
N LEU A 428 27.87 -5.29 -2.06
CA LEU A 428 28.72 -4.11 -2.10
C LEU A 428 29.93 -4.18 -1.15
N LYS A 429 30.16 -5.32 -0.48
CA LYS A 429 31.29 -5.53 0.46
C LYS A 429 31.35 -4.49 1.59
N ALA A 430 30.19 -4.10 2.11
CA ALA A 430 30.08 -3.18 3.24
C ALA A 430 30.36 -3.91 4.55
N THR A 431 31.57 -3.75 5.08
CA THR A 431 32.08 -4.46 6.27
C THR A 431 32.61 -3.48 7.31
N PHE A 432 32.63 -3.91 8.54
CA PHE A 432 33.21 -3.20 9.69
C PHE A 432 34.11 -4.15 10.49
N LEU A 433 34.97 -3.61 11.33
CA LEU A 433 35.76 -4.43 12.28
C LEU A 433 34.95 -4.67 13.56
N ASP A 434 34.79 -5.94 13.91
CA ASP A 434 34.14 -6.37 15.15
C ASP A 434 35.00 -6.11 16.40
N GLU A 435 34.52 -6.52 17.56
CA GLU A 435 35.24 -6.35 18.85
C GLU A 435 36.57 -7.10 18.91
N THR A 436 36.75 -8.11 18.06
CA THR A 436 37.99 -8.89 17.93
C THR A 436 38.92 -8.38 16.85
N GLY A 437 38.53 -7.33 16.14
CA GLY A 437 39.30 -6.76 15.02
C GLY A 437 39.14 -7.52 13.70
N LYS A 438 38.15 -8.42 13.60
CA LYS A 438 37.85 -9.17 12.36
C LYS A 438 36.80 -8.44 11.52
N PRO A 439 36.89 -8.52 10.18
CA PRO A 439 35.87 -8.01 9.30
C PRO A 439 34.53 -8.77 9.49
N ALA A 440 33.43 -8.04 9.66
CA ALA A 440 32.07 -8.53 9.69
C ALA A 440 31.21 -7.75 8.71
N VAL A 441 30.21 -8.37 8.12
CA VAL A 441 29.28 -7.76 7.18
C VAL A 441 28.16 -7.07 7.94
N LEU A 442 27.80 -5.85 7.51
CA LEU A 442 26.71 -5.06 8.09
C LEU A 442 25.35 -5.75 7.88
N GLU A 443 24.52 -5.77 8.90
CA GLU A 443 23.09 -6.09 8.79
C GLU A 443 22.30 -4.82 8.47
N MET A 444 21.30 -4.93 7.60
CA MET A 444 20.57 -3.78 7.08
C MET A 444 19.05 -3.92 7.25
N GLY A 445 18.40 -2.78 7.46
CA GLY A 445 16.96 -2.59 7.30
C GLY A 445 16.68 -1.43 6.33
N CYS A 446 15.51 -1.44 5.70
CA CYS A 446 15.02 -0.37 4.82
C CYS A 446 13.60 0.02 5.22
N TYR A 447 13.30 1.32 5.24
CA TYR A 447 12.06 1.83 5.81
C TYR A 447 11.53 2.99 4.96
N GLY A 448 10.53 2.73 4.10
CA GLY A 448 9.97 3.70 3.16
C GLY A 448 8.64 4.29 3.60
N ILE A 449 8.39 5.57 3.30
CA ILE A 449 7.09 6.24 3.41
C ILE A 449 6.84 7.05 2.14
N GLY A 450 5.72 6.79 1.48
CA GLY A 450 5.28 7.55 0.31
C GLY A 450 4.65 8.89 0.74
N VAL A 451 5.47 9.94 0.90
CA VAL A 451 5.05 11.25 1.43
C VAL A 451 3.89 11.84 0.62
N THR A 452 4.01 11.85 -0.69
CA THR A 452 2.97 12.38 -1.59
C THR A 452 1.76 11.47 -1.68
N ARG A 453 1.95 10.15 -1.55
CA ARG A 453 0.85 9.18 -1.52
C ARG A 453 -0.02 9.33 -0.27
N ILE A 454 0.56 9.68 0.88
CA ILE A 454 -0.20 9.98 2.12
C ILE A 454 -1.25 11.05 1.88
N VAL A 455 -0.93 12.11 1.13
CA VAL A 455 -1.88 13.18 0.84
C VAL A 455 -3.10 12.65 0.07
N GLY A 456 -2.88 11.81 -0.94
CA GLY A 456 -3.95 11.13 -1.67
C GLY A 456 -4.76 10.20 -0.77
N ALA A 457 -4.10 9.36 0.01
CA ALA A 457 -4.75 8.40 0.90
C ALA A 457 -5.59 9.09 1.99
N ALA A 458 -5.12 10.19 2.54
CA ALA A 458 -5.87 10.99 3.51
C ALA A 458 -7.17 11.53 2.94
N ILE A 459 -7.17 11.95 1.67
CA ILE A 459 -8.38 12.42 0.98
C ILE A 459 -9.32 11.25 0.65
N GLU A 460 -8.80 10.11 0.18
CA GLU A 460 -9.63 8.93 -0.08
C GLU A 460 -10.43 8.50 1.16
N GLN A 461 -9.81 8.61 2.32
CA GLN A 461 -10.44 8.29 3.60
C GLN A 461 -11.35 9.40 4.12
N ASN A 462 -11.08 10.67 3.78
CA ASN A 462 -11.70 11.84 4.38
C ASN A 462 -12.18 12.86 3.34
N HIS A 463 -13.34 12.63 2.75
CA HIS A 463 -14.01 13.55 1.83
C HIS A 463 -15.53 13.38 1.85
N ASP A 464 -16.23 14.33 1.25
CA ASP A 464 -17.66 14.26 0.95
C ASP A 464 -17.97 14.89 -0.43
N ALA A 465 -19.23 15.01 -0.78
CA ALA A 465 -19.66 15.61 -2.05
C ALA A 465 -19.25 17.09 -2.20
N ARG A 466 -18.98 17.79 -1.09
CA ARG A 466 -18.59 19.22 -1.09
C ARG A 466 -17.08 19.38 -1.27
N GLY A 467 -16.27 18.39 -0.89
CA GLY A 467 -14.82 18.49 -1.03
C GLY A 467 -14.04 17.69 0.01
N ILE A 468 -12.81 18.11 0.27
CA ILE A 468 -11.89 17.45 1.19
C ILE A 468 -12.29 17.71 2.65
N ILE A 469 -12.01 16.75 3.53
CA ILE A 469 -12.18 16.87 4.97
C ILE A 469 -10.83 16.53 5.63
N TRP A 470 -9.94 17.49 5.72
CA TRP A 470 -8.61 17.23 6.28
C TRP A 470 -8.65 16.87 7.76
N PRO A 471 -7.88 15.84 8.20
CA PRO A 471 -7.39 15.80 9.57
C PRO A 471 -6.65 17.12 9.90
N ARG A 472 -6.81 17.64 11.09
CA ARG A 472 -6.21 18.94 11.49
C ARG A 472 -4.71 19.03 11.17
N ALA A 473 -3.97 17.96 11.44
CA ALA A 473 -2.52 17.90 11.22
C ALA A 473 -2.10 18.07 9.74
N LEU A 474 -2.98 17.75 8.79
CA LEU A 474 -2.73 17.81 7.35
C LEU A 474 -3.31 19.05 6.67
N ALA A 475 -4.28 19.71 7.28
CA ALA A 475 -4.99 20.83 6.67
C ALA A 475 -4.01 21.93 6.22
N PRO A 476 -4.15 22.47 4.98
CA PRO A 476 -3.29 23.56 4.52
C PRO A 476 -3.41 24.80 5.40
N PHE A 477 -4.60 25.03 5.98
CA PHE A 477 -4.88 26.00 7.02
C PHE A 477 -5.84 25.37 8.01
N GLU A 478 -5.62 25.58 9.32
CA GLU A 478 -6.49 25.05 10.37
C GLU A 478 -7.81 25.83 10.43
N VAL A 479 -7.72 27.15 10.20
CA VAL A 479 -8.85 28.08 10.25
C VAL A 479 -8.86 28.96 9.03
N VAL A 480 -10.04 29.18 8.46
CA VAL A 480 -10.27 30.24 7.49
C VAL A 480 -11.25 31.28 8.06
N ILE A 481 -10.90 32.55 7.98
CA ILE A 481 -11.80 33.67 8.31
C ILE A 481 -12.38 34.17 7.00
N CYS A 482 -13.70 34.17 6.90
CA CYS A 482 -14.51 34.59 5.75
C CYS A 482 -15.27 35.86 6.08
N PRO A 483 -14.71 37.06 5.85
CA PRO A 483 -15.42 38.33 6.06
C PRO A 483 -16.38 38.60 4.89
N VAL A 484 -17.67 38.66 5.16
CA VAL A 484 -18.71 38.96 4.18
C VAL A 484 -18.86 40.48 4.04
N GLY A 485 -18.48 41.01 2.88
CA GLY A 485 -18.47 42.45 2.60
C GLY A 485 -17.19 43.15 3.04
N TRP A 486 -16.04 42.50 2.88
CA TRP A 486 -14.70 43.04 3.19
C TRP A 486 -14.46 44.44 2.65
N GLY A 487 -14.81 44.70 1.38
CA GLY A 487 -14.64 45.99 0.73
C GLY A 487 -15.69 47.06 1.11
N LYS A 488 -16.77 46.68 1.81
CA LYS A 488 -17.94 47.53 2.04
C LYS A 488 -18.13 47.95 3.51
N SER A 489 -17.74 47.11 4.47
CA SER A 489 -17.95 47.33 5.89
C SER A 489 -16.62 47.38 6.62
N GLU A 490 -16.32 48.56 7.20
CA GLU A 490 -15.13 48.74 8.06
C GLU A 490 -15.19 47.87 9.31
N THR A 491 -16.36 47.77 9.94
CA THR A 491 -16.56 46.96 11.14
C THR A 491 -16.30 45.48 10.88
N VAL A 492 -16.74 44.96 9.73
CA VAL A 492 -16.44 43.56 9.32
C VAL A 492 -14.94 43.38 9.14
N ARG A 493 -14.29 44.30 8.43
CA ARG A 493 -12.85 44.26 8.17
C ARG A 493 -12.04 44.30 9.45
N ASP A 494 -12.32 45.23 10.35
CA ASP A 494 -11.60 45.41 11.61
C ASP A 494 -11.76 44.20 12.53
N THR A 495 -12.99 43.67 12.64
CA THR A 495 -13.27 42.49 13.45
C THR A 495 -12.54 41.26 12.90
N ALA A 496 -12.62 41.02 11.61
CA ALA A 496 -11.93 39.90 10.96
C ALA A 496 -10.40 40.02 11.07
N GLN A 497 -9.86 41.23 10.91
CA GLN A 497 -8.44 41.52 11.06
C GLN A 497 -7.94 41.26 12.48
N LYS A 498 -8.67 41.75 13.49
CA LYS A 498 -8.32 41.55 14.91
C LYS A 498 -8.33 40.07 15.28
N LEU A 499 -9.34 39.31 14.83
CA LEU A 499 -9.41 37.88 15.10
C LEU A 499 -8.26 37.14 14.41
N TYR A 500 -7.95 37.49 13.14
CA TYR A 500 -6.83 36.94 12.38
C TYR A 500 -5.48 37.14 13.09
N GLU A 501 -5.21 38.36 13.56
CA GLU A 501 -3.97 38.68 14.29
C GLU A 501 -3.89 37.94 15.63
N SER A 502 -5.02 37.83 16.33
CA SER A 502 -5.10 37.09 17.59
C SER A 502 -4.83 35.61 17.43
N LEU A 503 -5.36 34.97 16.36
CA LEU A 503 -5.12 33.57 16.06
C LEU A 503 -3.66 33.34 15.65
N LEU A 504 -3.07 34.22 14.83
CA LEU A 504 -1.64 34.17 14.49
C LEU A 504 -0.75 34.25 15.74
N ALA A 505 -1.07 35.14 16.67
CA ALA A 505 -0.31 35.28 17.91
C ALA A 505 -0.37 34.02 18.79
N ARG A 506 -1.40 33.19 18.63
CA ARG A 506 -1.55 31.88 19.31
C ARG A 506 -0.94 30.73 18.51
N GLY A 507 -0.25 31.00 17.39
CA GLY A 507 0.40 29.99 16.55
C GLY A 507 -0.55 29.19 15.66
N VAL A 508 -1.81 29.61 15.49
CA VAL A 508 -2.78 28.96 14.61
C VAL A 508 -2.45 29.26 13.14
N ASP A 509 -2.46 28.22 12.31
CA ASP A 509 -2.28 28.34 10.86
C ASP A 509 -3.58 28.84 10.22
N VAL A 510 -3.74 30.16 10.16
CA VAL A 510 -4.98 30.83 9.76
C VAL A 510 -4.86 31.54 8.41
N MET A 511 -5.93 31.42 7.60
CA MET A 511 -6.14 32.18 6.35
C MET A 511 -7.22 33.22 6.56
N LEU A 512 -6.95 34.46 6.15
CA LEU A 512 -7.95 35.53 6.04
C LEU A 512 -8.34 35.69 4.56
N ASP A 513 -9.59 35.46 4.22
CA ASP A 513 -10.08 35.62 2.84
C ASP A 513 -10.55 37.06 2.58
N ASP A 514 -9.60 37.89 2.24
CA ASP A 514 -9.77 39.34 1.99
C ASP A 514 -10.04 39.69 0.52
N ARG A 515 -10.48 38.72 -0.31
CA ARG A 515 -10.70 38.92 -1.77
C ARG A 515 -12.02 39.60 -2.13
N ASP A 516 -12.87 39.94 -1.18
CA ASP A 516 -14.23 40.50 -1.38
C ASP A 516 -15.13 39.64 -2.28
N ALA A 517 -15.00 38.31 -2.18
CA ALA A 517 -15.78 37.36 -2.95
C ALA A 517 -17.22 37.25 -2.43
N ARG A 518 -18.15 36.80 -3.29
CA ARG A 518 -19.53 36.51 -2.86
C ARG A 518 -19.52 35.36 -1.86
N PRO A 519 -20.32 35.43 -0.76
CA PRO A 519 -20.29 34.43 0.32
C PRO A 519 -20.41 32.99 -0.18
N GLY A 520 -21.35 32.71 -1.08
CA GLY A 520 -21.56 31.36 -1.59
C GLY A 520 -20.36 30.80 -2.37
N VAL A 521 -19.63 31.67 -3.09
CA VAL A 521 -18.40 31.27 -3.81
C VAL A 521 -17.27 31.02 -2.83
N MET A 522 -17.07 31.93 -1.87
CA MET A 522 -16.05 31.83 -0.85
C MET A 522 -16.22 30.57 0.01
N PHE A 523 -17.45 30.29 0.46
CA PHE A 523 -17.73 29.11 1.29
C PHE A 523 -17.54 27.82 0.51
N ALA A 524 -18.04 27.73 -0.72
CA ALA A 524 -17.89 26.55 -1.57
C ALA A 524 -16.39 26.26 -1.87
N GLU A 525 -15.59 27.30 -2.08
CA GLU A 525 -14.16 27.14 -2.31
C GLU A 525 -13.42 26.59 -1.09
N TRP A 526 -13.71 27.13 0.11
CA TRP A 526 -13.08 26.64 1.34
C TRP A 526 -13.60 25.28 1.80
N GLU A 527 -14.85 24.93 1.46
CA GLU A 527 -15.37 23.57 1.64
C GLU A 527 -14.68 22.57 0.70
N LEU A 528 -14.44 22.96 -0.55
CA LEU A 528 -13.70 22.14 -1.52
C LEU A 528 -12.24 21.92 -1.06
N ILE A 529 -11.56 22.99 -0.61
CA ILE A 529 -10.18 22.94 -0.10
C ILE A 529 -10.10 22.13 1.20
N GLY A 530 -11.17 22.18 2.02
CA GLY A 530 -11.30 21.38 3.22
C GLY A 530 -10.71 22.01 4.47
N ALA A 531 -10.79 23.34 4.64
CA ALA A 531 -10.38 23.99 5.89
C ALA A 531 -11.19 23.41 7.06
N PRO A 532 -10.55 22.89 8.13
CA PRO A 532 -11.24 22.24 9.25
C PRO A 532 -12.26 23.12 9.95
N LEU A 533 -11.96 24.42 10.04
CA LEU A 533 -12.79 25.37 10.76
C LEU A 533 -12.95 26.68 9.96
N ARG A 534 -14.18 27.12 9.78
CA ARG A 534 -14.53 28.41 9.17
C ARG A 534 -15.12 29.35 10.19
N VAL A 535 -14.62 30.59 10.22
CA VAL A 535 -15.22 31.69 10.94
C VAL A 535 -15.80 32.69 9.95
N THR A 536 -17.11 32.91 9.97
CA THR A 536 -17.78 33.90 9.14
C THR A 536 -18.01 35.16 9.92
N VAL A 537 -17.51 36.29 9.41
CA VAL A 537 -17.71 37.63 9.99
C VAL A 537 -18.57 38.43 9.00
N GLY A 538 -19.82 38.68 9.36
CA GLY A 538 -20.76 39.41 8.52
C GLY A 538 -21.42 40.55 9.30
N GLU A 539 -21.80 41.63 8.59
CA GLU A 539 -22.37 42.83 9.21
C GLU A 539 -23.64 42.54 10.02
N ARG A 540 -24.52 41.66 9.51
CA ARG A 540 -25.72 41.24 10.24
C ARG A 540 -25.40 40.55 11.56
N GLY A 541 -24.42 39.61 11.55
CA GLY A 541 -23.97 38.95 12.78
C GLY A 541 -23.35 39.93 13.77
N LEU A 542 -22.53 40.87 13.27
CA LEU A 542 -21.91 41.89 14.14
C LEU A 542 -22.92 42.84 14.79
N ASN A 543 -24.03 43.16 14.09
CA ASN A 543 -25.14 43.94 14.69
C ASN A 543 -25.80 43.17 15.85
N ASP A 544 -25.80 41.83 15.79
CA ASP A 544 -26.26 40.95 16.88
C ASP A 544 -25.13 40.62 17.89
N GLY A 545 -23.92 41.17 17.71
CA GLY A 545 -22.76 40.95 18.57
C GLY A 545 -22.11 39.55 18.41
N VAL A 546 -22.33 38.86 17.28
CA VAL A 546 -21.86 37.52 17.07
C VAL A 546 -21.08 37.33 15.73
N VAL A 547 -20.23 36.32 15.72
CA VAL A 547 -19.65 35.70 14.50
C VAL A 547 -20.18 34.27 14.37
N GLU A 548 -20.05 33.69 13.21
CA GLU A 548 -20.47 32.31 12.97
C GLU A 548 -19.23 31.38 12.90
N LEU A 549 -19.27 30.27 13.64
CA LEU A 549 -18.22 29.26 13.70
C LEU A 549 -18.77 27.93 13.20
N GLN A 550 -18.09 27.32 12.22
CA GLN A 550 -18.53 26.06 11.62
C GLN A 550 -17.35 25.14 11.34
N ALA A 551 -17.38 23.93 11.89
CA ALA A 551 -16.45 22.88 11.51
C ALA A 551 -16.82 22.28 10.14
N ARG A 552 -15.84 21.78 9.41
CA ARG A 552 -16.01 21.27 8.04
C ARG A 552 -17.05 20.14 7.91
N ARG A 553 -17.21 19.31 8.95
CA ARG A 553 -18.19 18.22 8.99
C ARG A 553 -19.60 18.68 9.42
N GLU A 554 -19.74 19.87 9.99
CA GLU A 554 -21.02 20.39 10.47
C GLU A 554 -21.84 20.96 9.31
N THR A 555 -23.16 20.84 9.41
CA THR A 555 -24.11 21.39 8.43
C THR A 555 -24.57 22.80 8.79
N GLU A 556 -24.50 23.15 10.08
CA GLU A 556 -24.93 24.43 10.62
C GLU A 556 -23.80 25.14 11.34
N ALA A 557 -23.78 26.47 11.26
CA ALA A 557 -22.83 27.31 11.99
C ALA A 557 -23.36 27.68 13.36
N ALA A 558 -22.50 27.63 14.37
CA ALA A 558 -22.80 28.14 15.71
C ALA A 558 -22.58 29.66 15.77
N LYS A 559 -23.49 30.38 16.41
CA LYS A 559 -23.33 31.80 16.69
C LYS A 559 -22.53 32.00 17.98
N ILE A 560 -21.41 32.69 17.87
CA ILE A 560 -20.45 32.89 18.98
C ILE A 560 -20.31 34.39 19.22
N PRO A 561 -20.40 34.87 20.47
CA PRO A 561 -20.14 36.28 20.79
C PRO A 561 -18.76 36.72 20.29
N VAL A 562 -18.66 37.89 19.68
CA VAL A 562 -17.41 38.42 19.10
C VAL A 562 -16.28 38.42 20.12
N GLU A 563 -16.55 38.79 21.36
CA GLU A 563 -15.57 38.86 22.45
C GLU A 563 -14.98 37.50 22.86
N SER A 564 -15.73 36.41 22.67
CA SER A 564 -15.30 35.04 22.99
C SER A 564 -14.86 34.24 21.75
N ALA A 565 -14.85 34.84 20.55
CA ALA A 565 -14.58 34.16 19.30
C ALA A 565 -13.20 33.48 19.29
N LEU A 566 -12.16 34.13 19.80
CA LEU A 566 -10.82 33.57 19.87
C LEU A 566 -10.80 32.25 20.67
N GLU A 567 -11.31 32.27 21.90
CA GLU A 567 -11.30 31.10 22.78
C GLU A 567 -12.22 29.98 22.26
N ALA A 568 -13.36 30.34 21.65
CA ALA A 568 -14.24 29.36 21.01
C ALA A 568 -13.56 28.65 19.82
N VAL A 569 -12.82 29.38 18.99
CA VAL A 569 -12.03 28.80 17.87
C VAL A 569 -10.96 27.86 18.42
N LEU A 570 -10.18 28.27 19.43
CA LEU A 570 -9.13 27.45 20.02
C LEU A 570 -9.70 26.15 20.63
N THR A 571 -10.78 26.28 21.43
CA THR A 571 -11.47 25.13 22.03
C THR A 571 -12.00 24.17 20.96
N LYS A 572 -12.58 24.70 19.88
CA LYS A 572 -13.10 23.87 18.79
C LYS A 572 -11.98 23.14 18.05
N LEU A 573 -10.84 23.81 17.80
CA LEU A 573 -9.66 23.18 17.16
C LEU A 573 -9.11 22.01 17.97
N ASP A 574 -9.16 22.08 19.31
CA ASP A 574 -8.66 21.00 20.18
C ASP A 574 -9.58 19.75 20.16
N THR A 575 -10.78 19.87 19.60
CA THR A 575 -11.73 18.76 19.44
C THR A 575 -11.76 18.15 18.04
N LEU A 576 -11.03 18.73 17.09
CA LEU A 576 -10.90 18.27 15.71
C LEU A 576 -9.64 17.44 15.52
#